data_a96df46b55ae1c519d62e7fe10ddefc9
#
_entry.id   a96df46b55ae1c519d62e7fe10ddefc9
#
_cell.length_a   1.000
_cell.length_b   1.000
_cell.length_c   1.000
_cell.angle_alpha   90.00
_cell.angle_beta   90.00
_cell.angle_gamma   90.00
#
_symmetry.space_group_name_H-M   'P 1'
#
loop_
_entity.id
_entity.type
_entity.pdbx_description
1 polymer ?
#
loop_
_entity_poly.entity_id
_entity_poly.type
_entity_poly.pdbx_seq_one_letter_code
_entity_poly.pdbx_strand_id
1 'polypeptide(L)'
;MVGLLRDGGSEVIVGESNGFNYPCDLAFERTGIETAVKKAGGSVINLSEDKVVKVKFPTNSSPLKELFLPKTVLDADAVVDLPLMKTHEFAMYSGAIKNLFGCVPSNKRIYLHPYLPEVFYRLYSIFKPQLTIMDARIGIEGNGPTKGKPVKMDLILTSNDALAIDITATKIMELDWKQTYLNYIAKKTGLQEEAIVVQGLQVNEVMRKFEPPSIDLPVKAQMKIYQHEFLTKMLFCSLDVVKLFQKITIAYRGEPIETA
;
A
#
# COMPACT_ATOMS: atom_id res chain seq x y z
N MET A 1 2.65 -19.59 0.55
CA MET A 1 2.67 -19.03 -0.84
C MET A 1 4.00 -19.28 -1.52
N VAL A 2 5.15 -18.79 -1.02
CA VAL A 2 6.46 -18.98 -1.69
C VAL A 2 6.71 -20.45 -2.04
N GLY A 3 6.58 -21.38 -1.08
CA GLY A 3 6.76 -22.80 -1.34
C GLY A 3 5.85 -23.35 -2.44
N LEU A 4 4.56 -22.99 -2.41
CA LEU A 4 3.61 -23.44 -3.45
C LEU A 4 3.99 -22.98 -4.86
N LEU A 5 4.47 -21.74 -5.00
CA LEU A 5 4.92 -21.23 -6.31
C LEU A 5 6.24 -21.88 -6.75
N ARG A 6 7.16 -22.12 -5.81
CA ARG A 6 8.42 -22.85 -6.07
C ARG A 6 8.17 -24.30 -6.49
N ASP A 7 7.25 -25.00 -5.80
CA ASP A 7 6.85 -26.34 -6.17
C ASP A 7 6.22 -26.41 -7.56
N GLY A 8 5.56 -25.32 -7.98
CA GLY A 8 5.05 -25.13 -9.34
C GLY A 8 6.12 -24.75 -10.38
N GLY A 9 7.41 -24.66 -10.00
CA GLY A 9 8.52 -24.37 -10.91
C GLY A 9 8.83 -22.89 -11.12
N SER A 10 8.18 -21.97 -10.36
CA SER A 10 8.42 -20.53 -10.49
C SER A 10 9.69 -20.10 -9.74
N GLU A 11 10.42 -19.13 -10.27
CA GLU A 11 11.33 -18.32 -9.46
C GLU A 11 10.51 -17.31 -8.65
N VAL A 12 10.73 -17.23 -7.34
CA VAL A 12 9.92 -16.39 -6.45
C VAL A 12 10.78 -15.36 -5.75
N ILE A 13 10.46 -14.09 -5.98
CA ILE A 13 11.09 -12.94 -5.36
C ILE A 13 10.03 -12.23 -4.51
N VAL A 14 10.32 -12.04 -3.22
CA VAL A 14 9.48 -11.24 -2.31
C VAL A 14 10.07 -9.86 -2.19
N GLY A 15 9.33 -8.86 -2.67
CA GLY A 15 9.76 -7.47 -2.70
C GLY A 15 9.03 -6.62 -1.66
N GLU A 16 9.78 -5.82 -0.95
CA GLU A 16 9.34 -4.72 -0.11
C GLU A 16 10.23 -3.50 -0.35
N SER A 17 9.88 -2.36 0.23
CA SER A 17 10.70 -1.16 0.09
C SER A 17 10.80 -0.39 1.39
N ASN A 18 11.80 0.49 1.47
CA ASN A 18 11.96 1.37 2.61
C ASN A 18 10.68 2.15 2.89
N GLY A 19 10.17 2.07 4.10
CA GLY A 19 9.16 2.99 4.61
C GLY A 19 9.75 4.39 4.83
N PHE A 20 8.91 5.34 5.24
CA PHE A 20 9.39 6.70 5.53
C PHE A 20 10.41 6.72 6.68
N ASN A 21 10.18 5.91 7.72
CA ASN A 21 11.04 5.82 8.92
C ASN A 21 11.60 4.41 9.14
N TYR A 22 11.29 3.45 8.26
CA TYR A 22 11.65 2.05 8.46
C TYR A 22 12.46 1.52 7.29
N PRO A 23 13.75 1.18 7.48
CA PRO A 23 14.52 0.46 6.48
C PRO A 23 13.90 -0.90 6.16
N CYS A 24 13.85 -1.24 4.89
CA CYS A 24 13.27 -2.49 4.42
C CYS A 24 14.01 -3.72 4.98
N ASP A 25 15.34 -3.67 4.95
CA ASP A 25 16.15 -4.80 5.37
C ASP A 25 15.94 -5.10 6.86
N LEU A 26 15.85 -4.06 7.69
CA LEU A 26 15.51 -4.21 9.10
C LEU A 26 14.09 -4.79 9.29
N ALA A 27 13.13 -4.40 8.45
CA ALA A 27 11.79 -4.96 8.49
C ALA A 27 11.78 -6.44 8.13
N PHE A 28 12.51 -6.85 7.10
CA PHE A 28 12.66 -8.25 6.71
C PHE A 28 13.25 -9.10 7.84
N GLU A 29 14.31 -8.60 8.47
CA GLU A 29 14.98 -9.28 9.59
C GLU A 29 14.02 -9.46 10.78
N ARG A 30 13.43 -8.36 11.26
CA ARG A 30 12.59 -8.35 12.47
C ARG A 30 11.29 -9.12 12.33
N THR A 31 10.69 -9.09 11.16
CA THR A 31 9.46 -9.86 10.90
C THR A 31 9.72 -11.32 10.62
N GLY A 32 10.99 -11.71 10.42
CA GLY A 32 11.38 -13.08 10.02
C GLY A 32 10.97 -13.43 8.58
N ILE A 33 10.49 -12.47 7.79
CA ILE A 33 10.07 -12.69 6.40
C ILE A 33 11.23 -13.23 5.59
N GLU A 34 12.41 -12.62 5.67
CA GLU A 34 13.59 -13.07 4.93
C GLU A 34 13.92 -14.53 5.20
N THR A 35 13.97 -14.91 6.49
CA THR A 35 14.23 -16.29 6.90
C THR A 35 13.17 -17.25 6.37
N ALA A 36 11.90 -16.88 6.46
CA ALA A 36 10.79 -17.70 5.99
C ALA A 36 10.81 -17.88 4.46
N VAL A 37 11.10 -16.82 3.72
CA VAL A 37 11.20 -16.82 2.26
C VAL A 37 12.36 -17.68 1.79
N LYS A 38 13.55 -17.50 2.36
CA LYS A 38 14.74 -18.31 2.04
C LYS A 38 14.51 -19.78 2.36
N LYS A 39 13.90 -20.11 3.50
CA LYS A 39 13.54 -21.49 3.86
C LYS A 39 12.57 -22.12 2.85
N ALA A 40 11.70 -21.32 2.26
CA ALA A 40 10.75 -21.78 1.25
C ALA A 40 11.33 -21.78 -0.18
N GLY A 41 12.63 -21.48 -0.36
CA GLY A 41 13.33 -21.51 -1.65
C GLY A 41 13.18 -20.25 -2.50
N GLY A 42 12.67 -19.16 -1.94
CA GLY A 42 12.58 -17.85 -2.59
C GLY A 42 13.75 -16.92 -2.22
N SER A 43 13.73 -15.72 -2.78
CA SER A 43 14.64 -14.62 -2.45
C SER A 43 13.87 -13.37 -2.04
N VAL A 44 14.55 -12.43 -1.35
CA VAL A 44 13.99 -11.13 -0.98
C VAL A 44 14.73 -10.02 -1.72
N ILE A 45 14.05 -8.92 -1.98
CA ILE A 45 14.64 -7.71 -2.58
C ILE A 45 14.10 -6.45 -1.91
N ASN A 46 15.01 -5.51 -1.64
CA ASN A 46 14.65 -4.14 -1.30
C ASN A 46 14.38 -3.33 -2.58
N LEU A 47 13.12 -3.14 -2.92
CA LEU A 47 12.69 -2.43 -4.13
C LEU A 47 13.12 -0.95 -4.16
N SER A 48 13.52 -0.38 -3.02
CA SER A 48 14.08 0.98 -2.98
C SER A 48 15.50 1.05 -3.54
N GLU A 49 16.18 -0.08 -3.66
CA GLU A 49 17.55 -0.21 -4.17
C GLU A 49 17.59 -0.86 -5.56
N ASP A 50 16.43 -1.29 -6.05
CA ASP A 50 16.31 -1.90 -7.37
C ASP A 50 16.58 -0.88 -8.48
N LYS A 51 16.93 -1.39 -9.66
CA LYS A 51 17.03 -0.58 -10.88
C LYS A 51 15.66 0.03 -11.20
N VAL A 52 15.66 1.34 -11.37
CA VAL A 52 14.43 2.11 -11.58
C VAL A 52 14.18 2.36 -13.06
N VAL A 53 12.97 2.09 -13.51
CA VAL A 53 12.49 2.38 -14.86
C VAL A 53 11.51 3.55 -14.81
N LYS A 54 11.69 4.51 -15.70
CA LYS A 54 10.79 5.65 -15.87
C LYS A 54 9.63 5.25 -16.80
N VAL A 55 8.41 5.24 -16.28
CA VAL A 55 7.18 5.02 -17.04
C VAL A 55 6.51 6.37 -17.28
N LYS A 56 6.35 6.77 -18.55
CA LYS A 56 5.71 8.04 -18.95
C LYS A 56 4.24 7.85 -19.27
N PHE A 57 3.43 8.86 -18.96
CA PHE A 57 2.01 8.90 -19.31
C PHE A 57 1.72 10.02 -20.29
N PRO A 58 0.72 9.87 -21.18
CA PRO A 58 0.29 10.93 -22.09
C PRO A 58 -0.18 12.16 -21.28
N THR A 59 0.33 13.33 -21.65
CA THR A 59 0.08 14.60 -20.94
C THR A 59 -1.39 15.03 -20.94
N ASN A 60 -2.17 14.57 -21.92
CA ASN A 60 -3.58 14.96 -22.09
C ASN A 60 -4.55 14.11 -21.24
N SER A 61 -4.08 13.03 -20.62
CA SER A 61 -4.96 12.06 -19.94
C SER A 61 -4.74 12.01 -18.42
N SER A 62 -3.71 12.68 -17.89
CA SER A 62 -3.33 12.58 -16.50
C SER A 62 -2.53 13.80 -16.02
N PRO A 63 -2.81 14.33 -14.82
CA PRO A 63 -1.94 15.31 -14.18
C PRO A 63 -0.57 14.70 -13.81
N LEU A 64 -0.49 13.39 -13.69
CA LEU A 64 0.74 12.64 -13.42
C LEU A 64 1.46 12.36 -14.74
N LYS A 65 2.65 12.90 -14.90
CA LYS A 65 3.42 12.78 -16.15
C LYS A 65 4.25 11.50 -16.23
N GLU A 66 4.75 11.03 -15.10
CA GLU A 66 5.65 9.89 -15.05
C GLU A 66 5.64 9.22 -13.66
N LEU A 67 5.98 7.93 -13.64
CA LEU A 67 6.31 7.17 -12.44
C LEU A 67 7.68 6.54 -12.59
N PHE A 68 8.35 6.37 -11.46
CA PHE A 68 9.59 5.63 -11.35
C PHE A 68 9.28 4.31 -10.64
N LEU A 69 9.48 3.18 -11.33
CA LEU A 69 9.07 1.87 -10.86
C LEU A 69 10.25 0.89 -10.86
N PRO A 70 10.30 -0.06 -9.93
CA PRO A 70 11.36 -1.05 -9.86
C PRO A 70 11.30 -2.00 -11.05
N LYS A 71 12.45 -2.24 -11.66
CA LYS A 71 12.56 -3.10 -12.84
C LYS A 71 12.15 -4.53 -12.53
N THR A 72 12.52 -5.05 -11.38
CA THR A 72 12.17 -6.42 -10.95
C THR A 72 10.67 -6.67 -10.97
N VAL A 73 9.84 -5.70 -10.50
CA VAL A 73 8.38 -5.86 -10.53
C VAL A 73 7.82 -5.70 -11.95
N LEU A 74 8.42 -4.83 -12.77
CA LEU A 74 7.98 -4.63 -14.16
C LEU A 74 8.31 -5.81 -15.07
N ASP A 75 9.39 -6.52 -14.79
CA ASP A 75 9.82 -7.68 -15.57
C ASP A 75 9.22 -9.01 -15.08
N ALA A 76 8.53 -9.01 -13.96
CA ALA A 76 7.90 -10.20 -13.42
C ALA A 76 6.77 -10.72 -14.33
N ASP A 77 6.73 -12.01 -14.60
CA ASP A 77 5.67 -12.67 -15.37
C ASP A 77 4.32 -12.62 -14.62
N ALA A 78 4.37 -12.62 -13.28
CA ALA A 78 3.19 -12.52 -12.43
C ALA A 78 3.49 -11.77 -11.13
N VAL A 79 2.51 -10.99 -10.67
CA VAL A 79 2.55 -10.28 -9.38
C VAL A 79 1.49 -10.87 -8.46
N VAL A 80 1.94 -11.33 -7.29
CA VAL A 80 1.07 -11.71 -6.18
C VAL A 80 1.14 -10.63 -5.11
N ASP A 81 0.00 -10.02 -4.80
CA ASP A 81 -0.09 -8.94 -3.82
C ASP A 81 -0.55 -9.48 -2.46
N LEU A 82 0.19 -9.18 -1.39
CA LEU A 82 -0.06 -9.67 -0.04
C LEU A 82 -0.32 -8.50 0.94
N PRO A 83 -1.45 -7.80 0.82
CA PRO A 83 -1.78 -6.65 1.66
C PRO A 83 -2.30 -7.06 3.03
N LEU A 84 -2.29 -6.08 3.96
CA LEU A 84 -2.95 -6.12 5.25
C LEU A 84 -4.23 -5.27 5.22
N MET A 85 -5.31 -5.77 5.84
CA MET A 85 -6.53 -4.99 6.05
C MET A 85 -6.33 -3.93 7.13
N LYS A 86 -6.38 -2.62 6.77
CA LYS A 86 -6.18 -1.56 7.75
C LYS A 86 -6.80 -0.22 7.35
N THR A 87 -7.13 0.59 8.37
CA THR A 87 -7.38 2.02 8.19
C THR A 87 -6.07 2.78 7.95
N HIS A 88 -6.16 4.00 7.48
CA HIS A 88 -5.00 4.84 7.20
C HIS A 88 -5.31 6.32 7.36
N GLU A 89 -4.54 7.03 8.16
CA GLU A 89 -4.77 8.44 8.50
C GLU A 89 -4.89 9.40 7.31
N PHE A 90 -4.16 9.16 6.19
CA PHE A 90 -4.22 10.03 5.00
C PHE A 90 -5.16 9.50 3.90
N ALA A 91 -5.44 8.22 3.88
CA ALA A 91 -6.15 7.59 2.78
C ALA A 91 -7.47 6.91 3.20
N MET A 92 -7.87 7.05 4.47
CA MET A 92 -9.00 6.36 5.12
C MET A 92 -8.81 4.85 5.21
N TYR A 93 -8.45 4.23 4.11
CA TYR A 93 -8.28 2.80 3.94
C TYR A 93 -6.93 2.47 3.29
N SER A 94 -6.38 1.32 3.62
CA SER A 94 -5.20 0.74 3.00
C SER A 94 -5.36 -0.78 2.87
N GLY A 95 -5.34 -1.25 1.66
CA GLY A 95 -5.39 -2.66 1.27
C GLY A 95 -4.51 -2.92 0.06
N ALA A 96 -5.01 -3.70 -0.90
CA ALA A 96 -4.29 -4.18 -2.06
C ALA A 96 -3.72 -3.07 -2.95
N ILE A 97 -4.57 -2.18 -3.42
CA ILE A 97 -4.14 -1.13 -4.35
C ILE A 97 -3.10 -0.20 -3.71
N LYS A 98 -3.34 0.20 -2.45
CA LYS A 98 -2.39 1.05 -1.76
C LYS A 98 -1.10 0.30 -1.37
N ASN A 99 -1.14 -1.03 -1.24
CA ASN A 99 0.06 -1.84 -1.03
C ASN A 99 1.04 -1.71 -2.19
N LEU A 100 0.55 -1.65 -3.44
CA LEU A 100 1.37 -1.41 -4.63
C LEU A 100 2.15 -0.10 -4.59
N PHE A 101 1.72 0.89 -3.79
CA PHE A 101 2.47 2.12 -3.60
C PHE A 101 3.83 1.86 -2.94
N GLY A 102 3.95 0.76 -2.20
CA GLY A 102 5.22 0.26 -1.70
C GLY A 102 6.25 0.00 -2.81
N CYS A 103 5.84 -0.34 -4.01
CA CYS A 103 6.75 -0.53 -5.14
C CYS A 103 7.38 0.77 -5.65
N VAL A 104 6.84 1.94 -5.33
CA VAL A 104 7.47 3.21 -5.71
C VAL A 104 8.69 3.47 -4.82
N PRO A 105 9.88 3.80 -5.37
CA PRO A 105 11.05 4.11 -4.56
C PRO A 105 10.77 5.19 -3.50
N SER A 106 11.23 4.96 -2.27
CA SER A 106 10.86 5.79 -1.10
C SER A 106 11.16 7.28 -1.29
N ASN A 107 12.28 7.61 -1.94
CA ASN A 107 12.70 8.97 -2.23
C ASN A 107 11.82 9.71 -3.28
N LYS A 108 10.93 9.01 -3.97
CA LYS A 108 10.01 9.58 -4.97
C LYS A 108 8.58 9.70 -4.45
N ARG A 109 8.19 8.94 -3.42
CA ARG A 109 6.80 8.86 -2.95
C ARG A 109 6.23 10.19 -2.49
N ILE A 110 7.04 11.02 -1.82
CA ILE A 110 6.56 12.28 -1.24
C ILE A 110 6.00 13.23 -2.31
N TYR A 111 6.61 13.25 -3.48
CA TYR A 111 6.18 14.09 -4.60
C TYR A 111 4.91 13.62 -5.30
N LEU A 112 4.45 12.41 -4.98
CA LEU A 112 3.26 11.81 -5.56
C LEU A 112 2.00 12.06 -4.73
N HIS A 113 2.13 12.57 -3.51
CA HIS A 113 1.00 12.81 -2.62
C HIS A 113 -0.10 13.72 -3.21
N PRO A 114 0.20 14.77 -4.00
CA PRO A 114 -0.84 15.56 -4.66
C PRO A 114 -1.72 14.78 -5.63
N TYR A 115 -1.26 13.61 -6.07
CA TYR A 115 -1.89 12.82 -7.14
C TYR A 115 -2.26 11.41 -6.71
N LEU A 116 -2.35 11.11 -5.40
CA LEU A 116 -2.49 9.73 -4.89
C LEU A 116 -3.57 8.89 -5.58
N PRO A 117 -4.81 9.37 -5.83
CA PRO A 117 -5.80 8.55 -6.52
C PRO A 117 -5.38 8.14 -7.94
N GLU A 118 -4.76 9.06 -8.67
CA GLU A 118 -4.22 8.77 -10.02
C GLU A 118 -3.02 7.83 -9.95
N VAL A 119 -2.11 8.03 -8.98
CA VAL A 119 -0.96 7.14 -8.76
C VAL A 119 -1.43 5.73 -8.48
N PHE A 120 -2.40 5.55 -7.59
CA PHE A 120 -2.96 4.24 -7.25
C PHE A 120 -3.62 3.57 -8.45
N TYR A 121 -4.39 4.32 -9.24
CA TYR A 121 -4.95 3.84 -10.49
C TYR A 121 -3.86 3.37 -11.47
N ARG A 122 -2.78 4.16 -11.64
CA ARG A 122 -1.68 3.79 -12.55
C ARG A 122 -0.93 2.56 -12.07
N LEU A 123 -0.62 2.46 -10.78
CA LEU A 123 0.04 1.28 -10.22
C LEU A 123 -0.82 0.02 -10.38
N TYR A 124 -2.11 0.11 -10.05
CA TYR A 124 -3.06 -0.96 -10.28
C TYR A 124 -3.12 -1.39 -11.75
N SER A 125 -3.15 -0.43 -12.68
CA SER A 125 -3.22 -0.70 -14.13
C SER A 125 -1.93 -1.28 -14.70
N ILE A 126 -0.76 -0.92 -14.15
CA ILE A 126 0.55 -1.38 -14.62
C ILE A 126 0.86 -2.77 -14.08
N PHE A 127 0.77 -2.95 -12.76
CA PHE A 127 1.18 -4.19 -12.12
C PHE A 127 0.15 -5.30 -12.26
N LYS A 128 -1.14 -4.96 -12.31
CA LYS A 128 -2.25 -5.93 -12.50
C LYS A 128 -2.03 -7.23 -11.71
N PRO A 129 -2.02 -7.21 -10.37
CA PRO A 129 -1.80 -8.43 -9.61
C PRO A 129 -2.74 -9.55 -10.08
N GLN A 130 -2.19 -10.70 -10.44
CA GLN A 130 -2.96 -11.86 -10.87
C GLN A 130 -3.63 -12.56 -9.69
N LEU A 131 -3.09 -12.36 -8.51
CA LEU A 131 -3.64 -12.85 -7.25
C LEU A 131 -3.36 -11.84 -6.15
N THR A 132 -4.38 -11.53 -5.38
CA THR A 132 -4.27 -10.79 -4.14
C THR A 132 -4.73 -11.67 -3.00
N ILE A 133 -3.92 -11.78 -1.94
CA ILE A 133 -4.27 -12.49 -0.70
C ILE A 133 -4.12 -11.50 0.45
N MET A 134 -5.25 -10.99 0.92
CA MET A 134 -5.28 -10.02 2.02
C MET A 134 -5.28 -10.73 3.35
N ASP A 135 -4.29 -10.45 4.18
CA ASP A 135 -4.30 -10.87 5.58
C ASP A 135 -5.23 -9.96 6.38
N ALA A 136 -6.35 -10.51 6.78
CA ALA A 136 -7.34 -9.89 7.65
C ALA A 136 -7.55 -10.73 8.92
N ARG A 137 -6.59 -11.56 9.32
CA ARG A 137 -6.66 -12.29 10.61
C ARG A 137 -6.66 -11.28 11.75
N ILE A 138 -5.78 -10.28 11.66
CA ILE A 138 -5.75 -9.13 12.56
C ILE A 138 -5.74 -7.88 11.68
N GLY A 139 -6.87 -7.18 11.60
CA GLY A 139 -6.96 -5.87 10.99
C GLY A 139 -6.44 -4.77 11.91
N ILE A 140 -6.28 -3.57 11.36
CA ILE A 140 -5.87 -2.39 12.12
C ILE A 140 -6.91 -1.28 11.93
N GLU A 141 -7.47 -0.75 13.02
CA GLU A 141 -8.41 0.37 13.02
C GLU A 141 -7.82 1.66 13.59
N GLY A 142 -8.50 2.78 13.43
CA GLY A 142 -8.06 4.09 13.94
C GLY A 142 -6.91 4.67 13.13
N ASN A 143 -5.90 5.23 13.79
CA ASN A 143 -4.80 5.96 13.14
C ASN A 143 -3.69 5.02 12.62
N GLY A 144 -4.09 4.04 11.79
CA GLY A 144 -3.12 3.20 11.07
C GLY A 144 -2.23 4.00 10.12
N PRO A 145 -1.07 3.45 9.75
CA PRO A 145 -0.58 2.12 10.08
C PRO A 145 0.14 2.04 11.44
N THR A 146 0.61 3.15 12.03
CA THR A 146 1.55 3.13 13.17
C THR A 146 0.88 3.28 14.54
N LYS A 147 -0.22 4.00 14.62
CA LYS A 147 -0.98 4.24 15.87
C LYS A 147 -2.37 3.60 15.86
N GLY A 148 -2.60 2.64 14.97
CA GLY A 148 -3.85 1.91 14.93
C GLY A 148 -3.93 0.85 16.03
N LYS A 149 -5.16 0.40 16.29
CA LYS A 149 -5.45 -0.68 17.24
C LYS A 149 -5.67 -1.98 16.48
N PRO A 150 -5.17 -3.12 16.97
CA PRO A 150 -5.44 -4.41 16.35
C PRO A 150 -6.90 -4.83 16.54
N VAL A 151 -7.50 -5.36 15.50
CA VAL A 151 -8.87 -5.92 15.49
C VAL A 151 -8.80 -7.35 14.99
N LYS A 152 -9.17 -8.30 15.84
CA LYS A 152 -9.22 -9.71 15.45
C LYS A 152 -10.41 -9.95 14.54
N MET A 153 -10.16 -10.38 13.31
CA MET A 153 -11.17 -10.69 12.30
C MET A 153 -11.15 -12.17 11.90
N ASP A 154 -9.99 -12.86 12.05
CA ASP A 154 -9.77 -14.27 11.67
C ASP A 154 -10.14 -14.58 10.21
N LEU A 155 -9.94 -13.63 9.31
CA LEU A 155 -10.29 -13.73 7.89
C LEU A 155 -9.03 -13.72 7.01
N ILE A 156 -9.14 -14.39 5.87
CA ILE A 156 -8.26 -14.23 4.72
C ILE A 156 -9.16 -13.99 3.52
N LEU A 157 -8.90 -12.91 2.78
CA LEU A 157 -9.60 -12.60 1.55
C LEU A 157 -8.68 -12.90 0.37
N THR A 158 -9.25 -13.43 -0.70
CA THR A 158 -8.49 -13.66 -1.94
C THR A 158 -9.28 -13.15 -3.14
N SER A 159 -8.58 -12.62 -4.13
CA SER A 159 -9.19 -12.17 -5.39
C SER A 159 -8.14 -12.14 -6.51
N ASN A 160 -8.61 -12.27 -7.73
CA ASN A 160 -7.83 -11.94 -8.93
C ASN A 160 -8.00 -10.48 -9.38
N ASP A 161 -8.70 -9.68 -8.59
CA ASP A 161 -8.87 -8.24 -8.82
C ASP A 161 -8.65 -7.46 -7.52
N ALA A 162 -7.60 -6.64 -7.50
CA ALA A 162 -7.20 -5.85 -6.33
C ALA A 162 -8.21 -4.75 -5.98
N LEU A 163 -9.00 -4.26 -6.94
CA LEU A 163 -10.05 -3.28 -6.65
C LEU A 163 -11.28 -3.96 -6.03
N ALA A 164 -11.66 -5.11 -6.53
CA ALA A 164 -12.80 -5.87 -6.00
C ALA A 164 -12.56 -6.30 -4.55
N ILE A 165 -11.35 -6.79 -4.22
CA ILE A 165 -11.02 -7.18 -2.84
C ILE A 165 -10.98 -5.97 -1.91
N ASP A 166 -10.47 -4.82 -2.35
CA ASP A 166 -10.43 -3.60 -1.56
C ASP A 166 -11.83 -3.03 -1.27
N ILE A 167 -12.73 -3.02 -2.27
CA ILE A 167 -14.14 -2.65 -2.07
C ILE A 167 -14.80 -3.60 -1.08
N THR A 168 -14.60 -4.90 -1.23
CA THR A 168 -15.16 -5.91 -0.30
C THR A 168 -14.62 -5.73 1.11
N ALA A 169 -13.32 -5.53 1.26
CA ALA A 169 -12.68 -5.31 2.56
C ALA A 169 -13.19 -4.05 3.25
N THR A 170 -13.38 -2.94 2.52
CA THR A 170 -13.97 -1.72 3.12
C THR A 170 -15.40 -1.93 3.57
N LYS A 171 -16.20 -2.75 2.87
CA LYS A 171 -17.56 -3.13 3.31
C LYS A 171 -17.51 -3.98 4.58
N ILE A 172 -16.60 -4.93 4.66
CA ILE A 172 -16.37 -5.73 5.88
C ILE A 172 -16.01 -4.83 7.07
N MET A 173 -15.23 -3.77 6.84
CA MET A 173 -14.84 -2.79 7.86
C MET A 173 -15.94 -1.75 8.18
N GLU A 174 -17.11 -1.81 7.52
CA GLU A 174 -18.17 -0.78 7.56
C GLU A 174 -17.65 0.63 7.20
N LEU A 175 -16.71 0.70 6.26
CA LEU A 175 -16.24 1.97 5.70
C LEU A 175 -16.91 2.22 4.35
N ASP A 176 -17.26 3.47 4.08
CA ASP A 176 -17.77 3.86 2.76
C ASP A 176 -16.63 3.99 1.75
N TRP A 177 -16.43 2.97 0.92
CA TRP A 177 -15.41 2.95 -0.11
C TRP A 177 -15.52 4.13 -1.09
N LYS A 178 -16.74 4.68 -1.29
CA LYS A 178 -17.00 5.82 -2.17
C LYS A 178 -16.37 7.12 -1.65
N GLN A 179 -16.03 7.17 -0.37
CA GLN A 179 -15.29 8.29 0.25
C GLN A 179 -13.78 8.08 0.21
N THR A 180 -13.30 6.99 -0.37
CA THR A 180 -11.86 6.67 -0.49
C THR A 180 -11.38 6.84 -1.94
N TYR A 181 -10.07 6.64 -2.16
CA TYR A 181 -9.47 6.61 -3.49
C TYR A 181 -10.03 5.51 -4.40
N LEU A 182 -10.68 4.49 -3.84
CA LEU A 182 -11.29 3.39 -4.61
C LEU A 182 -12.39 3.90 -5.55
N ASN A 183 -13.16 4.90 -5.14
CA ASN A 183 -14.17 5.53 -5.97
C ASN A 183 -13.60 6.13 -7.26
N TYR A 184 -12.43 6.77 -7.15
CA TYR A 184 -11.73 7.29 -8.33
C TYR A 184 -11.35 6.17 -9.29
N ILE A 185 -10.81 5.07 -8.75
CA ILE A 185 -10.34 3.94 -9.55
C ILE A 185 -11.52 3.19 -10.17
N ALA A 186 -12.60 2.96 -9.41
CA ALA A 186 -13.82 2.32 -9.92
C ALA A 186 -14.42 3.11 -11.10
N LYS A 187 -14.46 4.44 -11.01
CA LYS A 187 -14.90 5.30 -12.13
C LYS A 187 -14.00 5.20 -13.37
N LYS A 188 -12.68 5.06 -13.16
CA LYS A 188 -11.72 4.93 -14.27
C LYS A 188 -11.75 3.57 -14.95
N THR A 189 -12.02 2.51 -14.19
CA THR A 189 -12.08 1.12 -14.70
C THR A 189 -13.47 0.71 -15.17
N GLY A 190 -14.52 1.42 -14.73
CA GLY A 190 -15.91 1.06 -14.98
C GLY A 190 -16.41 -0.07 -14.07
N LEU A 191 -15.65 -0.49 -13.05
CA LEU A 191 -16.09 -1.53 -12.12
C LEU A 191 -17.32 -1.05 -11.33
N GLN A 192 -18.40 -1.82 -11.40
CA GLN A 192 -19.60 -1.62 -10.60
C GLN A 192 -19.54 -2.55 -9.38
N GLU A 193 -19.98 -2.07 -8.23
CA GLU A 193 -19.98 -2.86 -6.98
C GLU A 193 -20.82 -4.14 -7.12
N GLU A 194 -21.92 -4.06 -7.86
CA GLU A 194 -22.88 -5.15 -8.10
C GLU A 194 -22.26 -6.29 -8.94
N ALA A 195 -21.19 -6.01 -9.66
CA ALA A 195 -20.46 -7.03 -10.43
C ALA A 195 -19.49 -7.85 -9.57
N ILE A 196 -19.27 -7.46 -8.31
CA ILE A 196 -18.37 -8.19 -7.41
C ILE A 196 -19.11 -9.39 -6.82
N VAL A 197 -18.64 -10.60 -7.16
CA VAL A 197 -19.20 -11.85 -6.63
C VAL A 197 -18.34 -12.31 -5.45
N VAL A 198 -18.94 -12.40 -4.27
CA VAL A 198 -18.30 -12.92 -3.06
C VAL A 198 -18.60 -14.41 -2.91
N GLN A 199 -17.56 -15.22 -2.78
CA GLN A 199 -17.66 -16.65 -2.52
C GLN A 199 -17.16 -16.95 -1.09
N GLY A 200 -17.72 -17.95 -0.44
CA GLY A 200 -17.45 -18.28 0.96
C GLY A 200 -18.34 -17.49 1.92
N LEU A 201 -17.75 -16.98 3.01
CA LEU A 201 -18.48 -16.17 3.98
C LEU A 201 -18.97 -14.87 3.34
N GLN A 202 -20.23 -14.54 3.56
CA GLN A 202 -20.80 -13.32 3.03
C GLN A 202 -20.39 -12.09 3.87
N VAL A 203 -20.34 -10.92 3.26
CA VAL A 203 -19.92 -9.67 3.91
C VAL A 203 -20.70 -9.41 5.20
N ASN A 204 -22.02 -9.58 5.17
CA ASN A 204 -22.89 -9.36 6.33
C ASN A 204 -22.69 -10.34 7.48
N GLU A 205 -22.05 -11.50 7.24
CA GLU A 205 -21.72 -12.48 8.29
C GLU A 205 -20.44 -12.12 9.04
N VAL A 206 -19.57 -11.33 8.42
CA VAL A 206 -18.22 -11.04 8.95
C VAL A 206 -17.95 -9.55 9.13
N MET A 207 -18.90 -8.68 8.74
CA MET A 207 -18.74 -7.24 8.85
C MET A 207 -18.59 -6.80 10.32
N ARG A 208 -17.72 -5.83 10.52
CA ARG A 208 -17.44 -5.22 11.81
C ARG A 208 -17.08 -3.76 11.63
N LYS A 209 -17.72 -2.90 12.39
CA LYS A 209 -17.45 -1.46 12.38
C LYS A 209 -16.05 -1.17 12.91
N PHE A 210 -15.16 -0.68 12.05
CA PHE A 210 -13.84 -0.20 12.40
C PHE A 210 -13.90 1.27 12.81
N GLU A 211 -13.09 1.62 13.81
CA GLU A 211 -12.85 3.03 14.14
C GLU A 211 -12.20 3.71 12.91
N PRO A 212 -12.80 4.77 12.34
CA PRO A 212 -12.14 5.53 11.29
C PRO A 212 -10.91 6.28 11.85
N PRO A 213 -9.93 6.65 11.01
CA PRO A 213 -8.80 7.45 11.46
C PRO A 213 -9.27 8.83 11.93
N SER A 214 -8.77 9.27 13.07
CA SER A 214 -8.96 10.65 13.53
C SER A 214 -7.93 11.56 12.86
N ILE A 215 -8.41 12.63 12.22
CA ILE A 215 -7.53 13.58 11.55
C ILE A 215 -7.27 14.74 12.50
N ASP A 216 -6.15 14.69 13.22
CA ASP A 216 -5.71 15.76 14.11
C ASP A 216 -5.13 16.98 13.35
N LEU A 217 -4.82 18.07 14.05
CA LEU A 217 -4.32 19.29 13.42
C LEU A 217 -3.01 19.11 12.65
N PRO A 218 -1.98 18.39 13.15
CA PRO A 218 -0.76 18.11 12.40
C PRO A 218 -1.02 17.33 11.12
N VAL A 219 -1.87 16.31 11.16
CA VAL A 219 -2.25 15.52 9.98
C VAL A 219 -3.01 16.38 8.98
N LYS A 220 -3.93 17.24 9.43
CA LYS A 220 -4.63 18.20 8.55
C LYS A 220 -3.67 19.16 7.85
N ALA A 221 -2.70 19.70 8.59
CA ALA A 221 -1.68 20.58 8.03
C ALA A 221 -0.83 19.86 6.97
N GLN A 222 -0.38 18.64 7.27
CA GLN A 222 0.38 17.80 6.35
C GLN A 222 -0.44 17.45 5.10
N MET A 223 -1.71 17.09 5.24
CA MET A 223 -2.60 16.83 4.10
C MET A 223 -2.75 18.07 3.20
N LYS A 224 -2.89 19.26 3.79
CA LYS A 224 -2.96 20.49 3.00
C LYS A 224 -1.68 20.75 2.20
N ILE A 225 -0.51 20.52 2.80
CA ILE A 225 0.78 20.63 2.09
C ILE A 225 0.80 19.65 0.93
N TYR A 226 0.43 18.39 1.18
CA TYR A 226 0.46 17.34 0.17
C TYR A 226 -0.57 17.51 -0.96
N GLN A 227 -1.62 18.30 -0.78
CA GLN A 227 -2.56 18.64 -1.85
C GLN A 227 -1.99 19.64 -2.87
N HIS A 228 -0.89 20.34 -2.55
CA HIS A 228 -0.27 21.34 -3.40
C HIS A 228 1.11 20.92 -3.90
N GLU A 229 1.20 20.60 -5.19
CA GLU A 229 2.46 20.17 -5.82
C GLU A 229 3.61 21.12 -5.56
N PHE A 230 3.36 22.43 -5.74
CA PHE A 230 4.38 23.47 -5.52
C PHE A 230 4.89 23.48 -4.08
N LEU A 231 3.99 23.45 -3.09
CA LEU A 231 4.36 23.43 -1.68
C LEU A 231 5.12 22.15 -1.32
N THR A 232 4.65 21.01 -1.82
CA THR A 232 5.31 19.72 -1.59
C THR A 232 6.73 19.73 -2.17
N LYS A 233 6.91 20.20 -3.40
CA LYS A 233 8.24 20.32 -4.03
C LYS A 233 9.14 21.31 -3.30
N MET A 234 8.63 22.46 -2.94
CA MET A 234 9.39 23.51 -2.25
C MET A 234 9.87 23.04 -0.87
N LEU A 235 8.99 22.41 -0.08
CA LEU A 235 9.31 21.99 1.29
C LEU A 235 10.20 20.76 1.34
N PHE A 236 10.06 19.85 0.38
CA PHE A 236 10.81 18.58 0.38
C PHE A 236 11.90 18.51 -0.70
N CYS A 237 12.32 19.67 -1.24
CA CYS A 237 13.41 19.72 -2.22
C CYS A 237 14.79 19.37 -1.64
N SER A 238 14.97 19.54 -0.33
CA SER A 238 16.21 19.29 0.38
C SER A 238 16.11 18.00 1.22
N LEU A 239 17.17 17.17 1.18
CA LEU A 239 17.28 16.00 2.05
C LEU A 239 17.28 16.38 3.52
N ASP A 240 17.82 17.55 3.89
CA ASP A 240 17.84 18.00 5.27
C ASP A 240 16.44 18.33 5.80
N VAL A 241 15.60 18.90 4.95
CA VAL A 241 14.18 19.14 5.28
C VAL A 241 13.45 17.81 5.44
N VAL A 242 13.67 16.84 4.54
CA VAL A 242 13.09 15.49 4.67
C VAL A 242 13.51 14.84 5.98
N LYS A 243 14.81 14.90 6.32
CA LYS A 243 15.34 14.38 7.60
C LYS A 243 14.74 15.09 8.81
N LEU A 244 14.56 16.42 8.73
CA LEU A 244 13.91 17.18 9.79
C LEU A 244 12.46 16.71 9.98
N PHE A 245 11.69 16.56 8.89
CA PHE A 245 10.32 16.03 8.95
C PHE A 245 10.27 14.60 9.49
N GLN A 246 11.24 13.75 9.14
CA GLN A 246 11.38 12.42 9.72
C GLN A 246 11.55 12.49 11.22
N LYS A 247 12.49 13.32 11.73
CA LYS A 247 12.70 13.52 13.17
C LYS A 247 11.43 14.03 13.87
N ILE A 248 10.74 15.01 13.29
CA ILE A 248 9.47 15.52 13.83
C ILE A 248 8.42 14.41 13.87
N THR A 249 8.33 13.61 12.80
CA THR A 249 7.38 12.50 12.74
C THR A 249 7.70 11.43 13.77
N ILE A 250 8.96 11.09 13.98
CA ILE A 250 9.41 10.16 15.02
C ILE A 250 9.06 10.71 16.41
N ALA A 251 9.40 11.96 16.68
CA ALA A 251 9.08 12.59 17.99
C ALA A 251 7.56 12.63 18.27
N TYR A 252 6.74 12.83 17.25
CA TYR A 252 5.29 12.88 17.39
C TYR A 252 4.63 11.48 17.44
N ARG A 253 5.12 10.54 16.64
CA ARG A 253 4.54 9.19 16.48
C ARG A 253 5.21 8.11 17.31
N GLY A 254 6.34 8.41 17.94
CA GLY A 254 7.24 7.47 18.57
C GLY A 254 8.30 6.96 17.61
N GLU A 255 9.41 6.54 18.14
CA GLU A 255 10.47 5.91 17.36
C GLU A 255 9.97 4.63 16.69
N PRO A 256 10.49 4.29 15.51
CA PRO A 256 10.39 2.93 15.02
C PRO A 256 10.89 2.03 16.15
N ILE A 257 10.11 1.03 16.52
CA ILE A 257 10.42 0.14 17.64
C ILE A 257 11.89 -0.22 17.56
N GLU A 258 12.71 0.46 18.37
CA GLU A 258 14.07 0.06 18.57
C GLU A 258 14.05 -1.33 19.20
N THR A 259 14.87 -2.17 18.67
CA THR A 259 15.11 -3.52 19.14
C THR A 259 15.42 -3.53 20.62
N ALA A 260 14.63 -4.22 21.39
CA ALA A 260 15.12 -4.87 22.60
C ALA A 260 15.99 -6.04 22.21
#